data_e968a937983b94eca54f9d4b36d1fe9e
#
_entry.id   e968a937983b94eca54f9d4b36d1fe9e
#
_cell.length_a   1.000
_cell.length_b   1.000
_cell.length_c   1.000
_cell.angle_alpha   90.00
_cell.angle_beta   90.00
_cell.angle_gamma   90.00
#
_symmetry.space_group_name_H-M   'P 1'
#
loop_
_entity.id
_entity.type
_entity.pdbx_description
1 polymer ?
#
loop_
_entity_poly.entity_id
_entity_poly.type
_entity_poly.pdbx_seq_one_letter_code
_entity_poly.pdbx_strand_id
1 'polypeptide(L)'
;GDNLLIDDLTFKLPPGGIVGVIGPNGAGKTTLFRMLTGQEKPDTGILRVGSTVQIGYVDQSRDTLDPNKNVWEEISGGTDIIEFGKTKINSRAYVGAFAFKGGDQQKKVGQLSGGERNRVHLAKMLKSGANLLLLDEPTNDLDVDTLRALESALEEFAGCAMIISHDRWFLDRIA
;
A
#
# COMPACT_ATOMS: atom_id res chain seq x y z
N GLY A 1 8.92 26.22 11.75
CA GLY A 1 9.68 26.89 10.69
C GLY A 1 8.77 27.69 9.81
N ASP A 2 9.27 28.75 9.25
CA ASP A 2 8.49 29.80 8.58
C ASP A 2 8.05 29.47 7.14
N ASN A 3 8.17 28.21 6.73
CA ASN A 3 7.71 27.75 5.42
C ASN A 3 6.34 27.08 5.52
N LEU A 4 5.33 27.75 4.97
CA LEU A 4 4.00 27.17 4.78
C LEU A 4 4.08 26.05 3.73
N LEU A 5 3.89 24.80 4.15
CA LEU A 5 3.95 23.64 3.26
C LEU A 5 2.58 23.25 2.73
N ILE A 6 1.54 23.34 3.55
CA ILE A 6 0.18 22.96 3.22
C ILE A 6 -0.75 24.06 3.71
N ASP A 7 -1.53 24.64 2.80
CA ASP A 7 -2.50 25.69 3.09
C ASP A 7 -3.91 25.22 2.72
N ASP A 8 -4.81 25.28 3.71
CA ASP A 8 -6.24 25.02 3.58
C ASP A 8 -6.61 23.76 2.79
N LEU A 9 -5.99 22.64 3.14
CA LEU A 9 -6.26 21.35 2.51
C LEU A 9 -7.45 20.66 3.18
N THR A 10 -8.52 20.45 2.42
CA THR A 10 -9.69 19.67 2.87
C THR A 10 -9.98 18.58 1.87
N PHE A 11 -9.99 17.33 2.32
CA PHE A 11 -10.36 16.18 1.49
C PHE A 11 -10.89 15.02 2.33
N LYS A 12 -11.56 14.09 1.65
CA LYS A 12 -11.96 12.79 2.20
C LYS A 12 -11.48 11.68 1.30
N LEU A 13 -11.00 10.58 1.88
CA LEU A 13 -10.65 9.40 1.12
C LEU A 13 -11.92 8.60 0.79
N PRO A 14 -12.17 8.31 -0.50
CA PRO A 14 -13.29 7.46 -0.89
C PRO A 14 -13.01 5.99 -0.50
N PRO A 15 -14.03 5.25 -0.07
CA PRO A 15 -13.89 3.80 0.15
C PRO A 15 -13.48 3.09 -1.15
N GLY A 16 -12.52 2.18 -1.07
CA GLY A 16 -12.05 1.41 -2.22
C GLY A 16 -11.27 2.22 -3.27
N GLY A 17 -11.00 3.50 -3.02
CA GLY A 17 -10.34 4.39 -3.96
C GLY A 17 -8.82 4.46 -3.81
N ILE A 18 -8.16 4.84 -4.91
CA ILE A 18 -6.74 5.22 -4.92
C ILE A 18 -6.67 6.74 -5.10
N VAL A 19 -5.97 7.41 -4.19
CA VAL A 19 -5.76 8.86 -4.24
C VAL A 19 -4.29 9.14 -4.47
N GLY A 20 -3.97 9.85 -5.54
CA GLY A 20 -2.63 10.32 -5.83
C GLY A 20 -2.35 11.67 -5.19
N VAL A 21 -1.18 11.82 -4.58
CA VAL A 21 -0.68 13.08 -4.04
C VAL A 21 0.52 13.52 -4.87
N ILE A 22 0.37 14.63 -5.59
CA ILE A 22 1.36 15.16 -6.50
C ILE A 22 1.96 16.44 -5.93
N GLY A 23 3.23 16.64 -6.15
CA GLY A 23 3.93 17.89 -5.88
C GLY A 23 5.44 17.74 -6.06
N PRO A 24 6.14 18.85 -6.23
CA PRO A 24 7.59 18.83 -6.27
C PRO A 24 8.19 18.38 -4.94
N ASN A 25 9.45 17.98 -4.96
CA ASN A 25 10.17 17.69 -3.73
C ASN A 25 10.14 18.91 -2.80
N GLY A 26 9.89 18.67 -1.51
CA GLY A 26 9.76 19.74 -0.52
C GLY A 26 8.38 20.40 -0.45
N ALA A 27 7.37 19.93 -1.20
CA ALA A 27 6.00 20.46 -1.17
C ALA A 27 5.15 19.99 0.05
N GLY A 28 5.72 19.22 0.96
CA GLY A 28 5.02 18.75 2.16
C GLY A 28 4.33 17.38 2.04
N LYS A 29 4.58 16.63 0.97
CA LYS A 29 3.98 15.29 0.78
C LYS A 29 4.35 14.34 1.93
N THR A 30 5.62 14.26 2.28
CA THR A 30 6.09 13.44 3.40
C THR A 30 5.54 13.94 4.74
N THR A 31 5.41 15.25 4.92
CA THR A 31 4.80 15.87 6.09
C THR A 31 3.34 15.45 6.24
N LEU A 32 2.58 15.43 5.14
CA LEU A 32 1.21 14.93 5.15
C LEU A 32 1.14 13.47 5.66
N PHE A 33 2.02 12.61 5.18
CA PHE A 33 2.07 11.22 5.63
C PHE A 33 2.47 11.09 7.09
N ARG A 34 3.39 11.90 7.57
CA ARG A 34 3.74 11.95 9.01
C ARG A 34 2.58 12.41 9.88
N MET A 35 1.78 13.35 9.41
CA MET A 35 0.57 13.76 10.11
C MET A 35 -0.46 12.63 10.13
N LEU A 36 -0.66 11.92 9.01
CA LEU A 36 -1.58 10.79 8.93
C LEU A 36 -1.16 9.63 9.85
N THR A 37 0.13 9.39 9.99
CA THR A 37 0.68 8.36 10.90
C THR A 37 0.81 8.82 12.34
N GLY A 38 0.45 10.07 12.66
CA GLY A 38 0.53 10.61 14.00
C GLY A 38 1.94 11.04 14.46
N GLN A 39 2.91 11.06 13.56
CA GLN A 39 4.28 11.49 13.86
C GLN A 39 4.42 13.02 13.96
N GLU A 40 3.54 13.74 13.27
CA GLU A 40 3.46 15.20 13.32
C GLU A 40 2.01 15.64 13.50
N LYS A 41 1.80 16.84 14.01
CA LYS A 41 0.47 17.45 14.14
C LYS A 41 0.37 18.64 13.19
N PRO A 42 -0.83 18.92 12.62
CA PRO A 42 -1.03 20.14 11.88
C PRO A 42 -0.90 21.36 12.80
N ASP A 43 -0.32 22.44 12.30
CA ASP A 43 -0.22 23.70 13.04
C ASP A 43 -1.60 24.32 13.30
N THR A 44 -2.50 24.17 12.33
CA THR A 44 -3.90 24.58 12.42
C THR A 44 -4.80 23.56 11.71
N GLY A 45 -6.07 23.56 12.04
CA GLY A 45 -7.03 22.63 11.44
C GLY A 45 -7.16 21.31 12.21
N ILE A 46 -7.96 20.42 11.66
CA ILE A 46 -8.28 19.13 12.29
C ILE A 46 -8.01 18.02 11.29
N LEU A 47 -7.17 17.07 11.68
CA LEU A 47 -7.01 15.81 10.99
C LEU A 47 -7.76 14.73 11.77
N ARG A 48 -8.74 14.11 11.12
CA ARG A 48 -9.47 12.98 11.70
C ARG A 48 -9.15 11.70 10.93
N VAL A 49 -8.61 10.73 11.66
CA VAL A 49 -8.47 9.36 11.20
C VAL A 49 -9.56 8.55 11.90
N GLY A 50 -10.43 7.92 11.12
CA GLY A 50 -11.54 7.13 11.68
C GLY A 50 -11.01 6.02 12.61
N SER A 51 -11.79 5.66 13.63
CA SER A 51 -11.39 4.65 14.62
C SER A 51 -11.18 3.25 14.03
N THR A 52 -11.77 2.97 12.87
CA THR A 52 -11.64 1.69 12.14
C THR A 52 -10.49 1.69 11.16
N VAL A 53 -9.82 2.83 10.93
CA VAL A 53 -8.71 2.94 9.99
C VAL A 53 -7.46 2.34 10.60
N GLN A 54 -6.89 1.36 9.89
CA GLN A 54 -5.58 0.80 10.19
C GLN A 54 -4.63 1.13 9.06
N ILE A 55 -3.63 1.94 9.35
CA ILE A 55 -2.69 2.45 8.36
C ILE A 55 -1.56 1.45 8.16
N GLY A 56 -1.35 1.04 6.90
CA GLY A 56 -0.16 0.34 6.45
C GLY A 56 0.75 1.30 5.67
N TYR A 57 1.94 1.56 6.18
CA TYR A 57 2.93 2.38 5.50
C TYR A 57 3.94 1.48 4.79
N VAL A 58 3.99 1.58 3.46
CA VAL A 58 4.98 0.88 2.65
C VAL A 58 6.19 1.78 2.47
N ASP A 59 7.19 1.54 3.27
CA ASP A 59 8.53 2.09 3.09
C ASP A 59 9.43 0.98 2.54
N GLN A 60 9.99 1.17 1.36
CA GLN A 60 10.84 0.20 0.68
C GLN A 60 12.10 -0.21 1.47
N SER A 61 12.45 0.54 2.53
CA SER A 61 13.71 0.36 3.25
C SER A 61 13.62 -0.55 4.48
N ARG A 62 12.44 -0.93 4.95
CA ARG A 62 12.28 -1.48 6.32
C ARG A 62 11.75 -2.91 6.42
N ASP A 63 11.10 -3.45 5.42
CA ASP A 63 10.61 -4.82 5.46
C ASP A 63 11.54 -5.76 4.70
N THR A 64 12.31 -6.49 5.44
CA THR A 64 13.11 -7.60 4.90
C THR A 64 12.20 -8.80 4.68
N LEU A 65 11.92 -9.09 3.42
CA LEU A 65 11.33 -10.36 3.02
C LEU A 65 12.39 -11.47 3.16
N ASP A 66 11.96 -12.67 3.55
CA ASP A 66 12.87 -13.82 3.62
C ASP A 66 13.15 -14.36 2.20
N PRO A 67 14.38 -14.24 1.68
CA PRO A 67 14.68 -14.65 0.31
C PRO A 67 14.60 -16.17 0.10
N ASN A 68 14.61 -16.96 1.15
CA ASN A 68 14.58 -18.41 1.09
C ASN A 68 13.18 -19.00 1.05
N LYS A 69 12.17 -18.22 1.45
CA LYS A 69 10.76 -18.63 1.35
C LYS A 69 10.26 -18.45 -0.07
N ASN A 70 9.26 -19.23 -0.46
CA ASN A 70 8.51 -18.94 -1.67
C ASN A 70 7.46 -17.86 -1.42
N VAL A 71 6.87 -17.33 -2.49
CA VAL A 71 5.87 -16.25 -2.41
C VAL A 71 4.69 -16.65 -1.53
N TRP A 72 4.16 -17.85 -1.71
CA TRP A 72 3.04 -18.34 -0.92
C TRP A 72 3.37 -18.42 0.58
N GLU A 73 4.51 -18.98 0.94
CA GLU A 73 4.96 -19.06 2.33
C GLU A 73 5.15 -17.68 2.96
N GLU A 74 5.76 -16.76 2.23
CA GLU A 74 6.00 -15.40 2.72
C GLU A 74 4.71 -14.63 2.98
N ILE A 75 3.71 -14.75 2.10
CA ILE A 75 2.43 -14.06 2.24
C ILE A 75 1.52 -14.78 3.23
N SER A 76 1.37 -16.09 3.12
CA SER A 76 0.41 -16.86 3.92
C SER A 76 0.92 -17.25 5.31
N GLY A 77 2.23 -17.23 5.52
CA GLY A 77 2.83 -17.81 6.71
C GLY A 77 2.74 -19.33 6.76
N GLY A 78 2.47 -19.98 5.61
CA GLY A 78 2.32 -21.44 5.50
C GLY A 78 0.93 -21.96 5.88
N THR A 79 -0.05 -21.08 6.06
CA THR A 79 -1.43 -21.48 6.38
C THR A 79 -2.28 -21.63 5.12
N ASP A 80 -3.18 -22.62 5.11
CA ASP A 80 -4.08 -22.83 3.97
C ASP A 80 -5.23 -21.83 3.90
N ILE A 81 -5.59 -21.24 5.03
CA ILE A 81 -6.70 -20.30 5.17
C ILE A 81 -6.21 -19.01 5.82
N ILE A 82 -6.61 -17.88 5.24
CA ILE A 82 -6.37 -16.54 5.76
C ILE A 82 -7.70 -15.97 6.29
N GLU A 83 -7.68 -15.42 7.48
CA GLU A 83 -8.84 -14.81 8.11
C GLU A 83 -8.85 -13.29 7.92
N PHE A 84 -9.93 -12.77 7.35
CA PHE A 84 -10.23 -11.35 7.24
C PHE A 84 -11.49 -11.03 8.05
N GLY A 85 -11.32 -10.56 9.28
CA GLY A 85 -12.46 -10.34 10.18
C GLY A 85 -13.29 -11.61 10.33
N LYS A 86 -14.50 -11.62 9.80
CA LYS A 86 -15.41 -12.80 9.82
C LYS A 86 -15.30 -13.68 8.57
N THR A 87 -14.53 -13.27 7.59
CA THR A 87 -14.39 -13.97 6.30
C THR A 87 -13.12 -14.82 6.30
N LYS A 88 -13.23 -16.05 5.80
CA LYS A 88 -12.11 -16.96 5.60
C LYS A 88 -11.85 -17.13 4.12
N ILE A 89 -10.60 -16.97 3.69
CA ILE A 89 -10.18 -17.04 2.30
C ILE A 89 -9.10 -18.10 2.17
N ASN A 90 -9.17 -18.89 1.10
CA ASN A 90 -8.09 -19.80 0.73
C ASN A 90 -6.82 -19.00 0.44
N SER A 91 -5.71 -19.38 1.05
CA SER A 91 -4.45 -18.62 0.94
C SER A 91 -3.90 -18.59 -0.49
N ARG A 92 -4.08 -19.66 -1.26
CA ARG A 92 -3.67 -19.70 -2.66
C ARG A 92 -4.49 -18.71 -3.51
N ALA A 93 -5.78 -18.61 -3.26
CA ALA A 93 -6.65 -17.63 -3.93
C ALA A 93 -6.27 -16.20 -3.55
N TYR A 94 -5.97 -15.95 -2.27
CA TYR A 94 -5.51 -14.66 -1.80
C TYR A 94 -4.21 -14.22 -2.49
N VAL A 95 -3.21 -15.09 -2.52
CA VAL A 95 -1.93 -14.83 -3.20
C VAL A 95 -2.15 -14.61 -4.70
N GLY A 96 -3.06 -15.35 -5.30
CA GLY A 96 -3.44 -15.21 -6.71
C GLY A 96 -4.06 -13.84 -7.04
N ALA A 97 -4.76 -13.21 -6.09
CA ALA A 97 -5.31 -11.87 -6.24
C ALA A 97 -4.23 -10.79 -6.44
N PHE A 98 -3.02 -11.04 -5.99
CA PHE A 98 -1.85 -10.16 -6.21
C PHE A 98 -1.04 -10.53 -7.46
N ALA A 99 -1.68 -11.16 -8.43
CA ALA A 99 -1.11 -11.56 -9.73
C ALA A 99 0.03 -12.61 -9.64
N PHE A 100 0.06 -13.41 -8.59
CA PHE A 100 0.89 -14.60 -8.50
C PHE A 100 0.06 -15.83 -8.83
N LYS A 101 0.06 -16.23 -10.08
CA LYS A 101 -0.77 -17.34 -10.57
C LYS A 101 0.06 -18.61 -10.77
N GLY A 102 -0.53 -19.75 -10.43
CA GLY A 102 0.06 -21.05 -10.69
C GLY A 102 1.46 -21.21 -10.08
N GLY A 103 2.44 -21.52 -10.91
CA GLY A 103 3.82 -21.72 -10.48
C GLY A 103 4.53 -20.50 -9.93
N ASP A 104 4.01 -19.29 -10.17
CA ASP A 104 4.60 -18.06 -9.64
C ASP A 104 4.61 -18.01 -8.10
N GLN A 105 3.66 -18.68 -7.47
CA GLN A 105 3.58 -18.79 -6.02
C GLN A 105 4.70 -19.64 -5.42
N GLN A 106 5.36 -20.46 -6.22
CA GLN A 106 6.49 -21.31 -5.83
C GLN A 106 7.84 -20.62 -6.02
N LYS A 107 7.88 -19.48 -6.71
CA LYS A 107 9.13 -18.72 -6.86
C LYS A 107 9.67 -18.29 -5.51
N LYS A 108 10.98 -18.36 -5.35
CA LYS A 108 11.63 -17.85 -4.16
C LYS A 108 11.62 -16.32 -4.15
N VAL A 109 11.34 -15.72 -3.00
CA VAL A 109 11.30 -14.28 -2.81
C VAL A 109 12.59 -13.60 -3.26
N GLY A 110 13.74 -14.24 -3.03
CA GLY A 110 15.04 -13.74 -3.48
C GLY A 110 15.19 -13.60 -5.00
N GLN A 111 14.34 -14.26 -5.79
CA GLN A 111 14.35 -14.24 -7.26
C GLN A 111 13.33 -13.27 -7.85
N LEU A 112 12.53 -12.60 -7.02
CA LEU A 112 11.50 -11.69 -7.47
C LEU A 112 12.09 -10.36 -7.99
N SER A 113 11.42 -9.79 -8.99
CA SER A 113 11.66 -8.40 -9.42
C SER A 113 11.22 -7.41 -8.32
N GLY A 114 11.59 -6.13 -8.47
CA GLY A 114 11.13 -5.07 -7.56
C GLY A 114 9.61 -4.97 -7.50
N GLY A 115 8.93 -4.98 -8.65
CA GLY A 115 7.47 -4.95 -8.74
C GLY A 115 6.80 -6.15 -8.08
N GLU A 116 7.35 -7.35 -8.28
CA GLU A 116 6.86 -8.56 -7.63
C GLU A 116 7.04 -8.51 -6.11
N ARG A 117 8.17 -7.99 -5.61
CA ARG A 117 8.38 -7.77 -4.17
C ARG A 117 7.37 -6.78 -3.58
N ASN A 118 7.08 -5.70 -4.29
CA ASN A 118 6.07 -4.74 -3.88
C ASN A 118 4.69 -5.39 -3.73
N ARG A 119 4.30 -6.28 -4.65
CA ARG A 119 3.05 -7.05 -4.54
C ARG A 119 3.04 -7.94 -3.30
N VAL A 120 4.15 -8.56 -2.96
CA VAL A 120 4.28 -9.36 -1.72
C VAL A 120 4.09 -8.47 -0.49
N HIS A 121 4.72 -7.30 -0.43
CA HIS A 121 4.54 -6.36 0.67
C HIS A 121 3.08 -5.91 0.82
N LEU A 122 2.43 -5.54 -0.28
CA LEU A 122 1.03 -5.14 -0.29
C LEU A 122 0.11 -6.26 0.22
N ALA A 123 0.34 -7.49 -0.23
CA ALA A 123 -0.42 -8.66 0.22
C ALA A 123 -0.25 -8.91 1.73
N LYS A 124 0.96 -8.81 2.24
CA LYS A 124 1.23 -8.95 3.68
C LYS A 124 0.58 -7.85 4.51
N MET A 125 0.60 -6.62 4.05
CA MET A 125 -0.02 -5.49 4.74
C MET A 125 -1.53 -5.62 4.84
N LEU A 126 -2.20 -5.93 3.74
CA LEU A 126 -3.64 -6.14 3.73
C LEU A 126 -4.04 -7.33 4.60
N LYS A 127 -3.27 -8.41 4.58
CA LYS A 127 -3.46 -9.56 5.48
C LYS A 127 -3.35 -9.16 6.95
N SER A 128 -2.45 -8.25 7.29
CA SER A 128 -2.27 -7.78 8.68
C SER A 128 -3.40 -6.88 9.18
N GLY A 129 -4.36 -6.55 8.34
CA GLY A 129 -5.53 -5.74 8.68
C GLY A 129 -5.43 -4.28 8.29
N ALA A 130 -4.37 -3.86 7.59
CA ALA A 130 -4.28 -2.51 7.06
C ALA A 130 -5.37 -2.27 6.02
N ASN A 131 -6.14 -1.20 6.18
CA ASN A 131 -7.21 -0.80 5.27
C ASN A 131 -6.99 0.58 4.64
N LEU A 132 -5.96 1.29 5.05
CA LEU A 132 -5.43 2.47 4.38
C LEU A 132 -3.94 2.23 4.12
N LEU A 133 -3.58 2.10 2.84
CA LEU A 133 -2.19 1.94 2.42
C LEU A 133 -1.59 3.29 2.05
N LEU A 134 -0.46 3.62 2.65
CA LEU A 134 0.33 4.80 2.31
C LEU A 134 1.56 4.36 1.54
N LEU A 135 1.65 4.76 0.27
CA LEU A 135 2.77 4.47 -0.61
C LEU A 135 3.53 5.76 -0.89
N ASP A 136 4.74 5.86 -0.35
CA ASP A 136 5.58 7.06 -0.49
C ASP A 136 6.61 6.85 -1.60
N GLU A 137 6.49 7.64 -2.67
CA GLU A 137 7.39 7.60 -3.82
C GLU A 137 7.70 6.15 -4.24
N PRO A 138 6.68 5.35 -4.54
CA PRO A 138 6.96 4.03 -5.07
C PRO A 138 7.69 4.24 -6.38
N THR A 139 9.01 4.06 -6.33
CA THR A 139 9.87 4.22 -7.49
C THR A 139 9.49 3.25 -8.59
N ASN A 140 10.19 3.24 -9.67
CA ASN A 140 10.06 2.46 -10.92
C ASN A 140 9.54 1.01 -10.82
N ASP A 141 9.30 0.55 -9.61
CA ASP A 141 8.87 -0.81 -9.29
C ASP A 141 7.34 -1.01 -9.25
N LEU A 142 6.54 0.06 -9.32
CA LEU A 142 5.10 -0.05 -9.51
C LEU A 142 4.78 -0.09 -11.02
N ASP A 143 4.83 -1.28 -11.57
CA ASP A 143 4.37 -1.54 -12.92
C ASP A 143 2.82 -1.59 -13.00
N VAL A 144 2.30 -1.64 -14.21
CA VAL A 144 0.84 -1.67 -14.46
C VAL A 144 0.18 -2.88 -13.79
N ASP A 145 0.86 -4.02 -13.76
CA ASP A 145 0.32 -5.25 -13.18
C ASP A 145 0.21 -5.15 -11.66
N THR A 146 1.20 -4.53 -11.02
CA THR A 146 1.17 -4.23 -9.57
C THR A 146 0.01 -3.30 -9.22
N LEU A 147 -0.22 -2.26 -10.02
CA LEU A 147 -1.32 -1.32 -9.81
C LEU A 147 -2.68 -1.97 -9.98
N ARG A 148 -2.86 -2.77 -11.03
CA ARG A 148 -4.12 -3.52 -11.24
C ARG A 148 -4.38 -4.51 -10.10
N ALA A 149 -3.35 -5.19 -9.64
CA ALA A 149 -3.46 -6.09 -8.49
C ALA A 149 -3.86 -5.32 -7.23
N LEU A 150 -3.28 -4.13 -7.01
CA LEU A 150 -3.63 -3.26 -5.89
C LEU A 150 -5.09 -2.78 -5.97
N GLU A 151 -5.54 -2.28 -7.12
CA GLU A 151 -6.93 -1.87 -7.32
C GLU A 151 -7.91 -3.00 -7.01
N SER A 152 -7.71 -4.15 -7.62
CA SER A 152 -8.58 -5.33 -7.39
C SER A 152 -8.59 -5.77 -5.94
N ALA A 153 -7.43 -5.75 -5.27
CA ALA A 153 -7.34 -6.14 -3.86
C ALA A 153 -8.03 -5.13 -2.94
N LEU A 154 -7.91 -3.84 -3.22
CA LEU A 154 -8.58 -2.80 -2.43
C LEU A 154 -10.10 -2.86 -2.57
N GLU A 155 -10.61 -3.14 -3.76
CA GLU A 155 -12.05 -3.37 -3.98
C GLU A 155 -12.55 -4.60 -3.24
N GLU A 156 -11.82 -5.70 -3.33
CA GLU A 156 -12.21 -6.98 -2.73
C GLU A 156 -12.11 -6.96 -1.21
N PHE A 157 -11.10 -6.30 -0.65
CA PHE A 157 -10.81 -6.31 0.80
C PHE A 157 -11.15 -4.99 1.51
N ALA A 158 -11.99 -4.15 0.88
CA ALA A 158 -12.54 -2.92 1.46
C ALA A 158 -11.46 -1.95 2.01
N GLY A 159 -10.38 -1.78 1.27
CA GLY A 159 -9.31 -0.85 1.59
C GLY A 159 -9.32 0.40 0.71
N CYS A 160 -8.43 1.33 1.02
CA CYS A 160 -8.09 2.46 0.16
C CYS A 160 -6.58 2.69 0.18
N ALA A 161 -6.05 3.41 -0.79
CA ALA A 161 -4.65 3.74 -0.87
C ALA A 161 -4.42 5.22 -1.15
N MET A 162 -3.36 5.77 -0.58
CA MET A 162 -2.85 7.09 -0.87
C MET A 162 -1.43 6.94 -1.38
N ILE A 163 -1.16 7.44 -2.58
CA ILE A 163 0.12 7.30 -3.25
C ILE A 163 0.75 8.67 -3.43
N ILE A 164 1.92 8.87 -2.86
CA ILE A 164 2.75 10.04 -3.14
C ILE A 164 3.65 9.74 -4.34
N SER A 165 3.58 10.60 -5.37
CA SER A 165 4.53 10.56 -6.47
C SER A 165 4.79 11.95 -7.02
N HIS A 166 5.99 12.20 -7.52
CA HIS A 166 6.31 13.38 -8.33
C HIS A 166 6.04 13.14 -9.83
N ASP A 167 5.76 11.91 -10.23
CA ASP A 167 5.46 11.52 -11.60
C ASP A 167 3.96 11.65 -11.89
N ARG A 168 3.58 12.78 -12.48
CA ARG A 168 2.20 13.08 -12.85
C ARG A 168 1.65 12.08 -13.87
N TRP A 169 2.47 11.69 -14.84
CA TRP A 169 2.05 10.76 -15.88
C TRP A 169 1.71 9.38 -15.30
N PHE A 170 2.45 8.95 -14.29
CA PHE A 170 2.16 7.75 -13.55
C PHE A 170 0.82 7.84 -12.80
N LEU A 171 0.56 8.94 -12.11
CA LEU A 171 -0.67 9.12 -11.32
C LEU A 171 -1.92 9.28 -12.21
N ASP A 172 -1.81 9.94 -13.35
CA ASP A 172 -2.91 10.06 -14.32
C ASP A 172 -3.38 8.71 -14.89
N ARG A 173 -2.63 7.64 -14.68
CA ARG A 173 -2.97 6.29 -15.12
C ARG A 173 -3.67 5.45 -14.06
N ILE A 174 -3.63 5.86 -12.81
CA ILE A 174 -4.10 5.08 -11.67
C ILE A 174 -5.19 5.76 -10.83
N ALA A 175 -5.39 7.06 -10.99
CA ALA A 175 -6.35 7.86 -10.23
C ALA A 175 -7.59 8.21 -11.04
#